data_bc1e760958c4fc621a6aac840e65c61e
#
_entry.id   bc1e760958c4fc621a6aac840e65c61e
#
_cell.length_a   1.000
_cell.length_b   1.000
_cell.length_c   1.000
_cell.angle_alpha   90.00
_cell.angle_beta   90.00
_cell.angle_gamma   90.00
#
_symmetry.space_group_name_H-M   'P 1'
#
loop_
_entity.id
_entity.type
_entity.pdbx_description
1 polymer ?
#
loop_
_entity_poly.entity_id
_entity_poly.type
_entity_poly.pdbx_seq_one_letter_code
_entity_poly.pdbx_strand_id
1 'polypeptide(L)'
;MRYEDNIRAIATIEPDYLGFIFFEGSSRHVSASIPTVSASIKKVGVFVNASYDTIVEKMNTYQLQAVQLHGEETPEFCQSLHMLNVEIIKVFSIKNEFNFDLLSPYETVCDFFLFDTKGPLAGGNGYCFNWSVLEKYPSSKPYFLSGGIGLENLDQLQEFKNSPAATYCHAVDVNSQFEMAPAKKDKKLLEKFKHLL
;
A
#
# COMPACT_ATOMS: atom_id res chain seq x y z
N MET A 1 2.27 5.29 8.97
CA MET A 1 2.84 5.47 10.35
C MET A 1 2.93 6.96 10.67
N ARG A 2 2.99 7.39 11.97
CA ARG A 2 3.10 8.85 12.28
C ARG A 2 4.00 9.18 13.48
N TYR A 3 4.36 8.20 14.31
CA TYR A 3 5.19 8.45 15.51
C TYR A 3 6.65 8.25 15.16
N GLU A 4 7.50 9.26 15.39
CA GLU A 4 8.89 9.25 14.97
C GLU A 4 9.68 8.06 15.53
N ASP A 5 9.58 7.79 16.84
CA ASP A 5 10.26 6.66 17.48
C ASP A 5 9.84 5.32 16.88
N ASN A 6 8.54 5.18 16.57
CA ASN A 6 8.02 3.98 15.95
C ASN A 6 8.46 3.84 14.48
N ILE A 7 8.53 4.94 13.72
CA ILE A 7 9.07 4.95 12.35
C ILE A 7 10.53 4.47 12.37
N ARG A 8 11.37 5.04 13.27
CA ARG A 8 12.77 4.61 13.43
C ARG A 8 12.88 3.14 13.81
N ALA A 9 12.06 2.69 14.76
CA ALA A 9 12.03 1.29 15.19
C ALA A 9 11.64 0.32 14.06
N ILE A 10 10.66 0.68 13.22
CA ILE A 10 10.24 -0.15 12.09
C ILE A 10 11.25 -0.09 10.95
N ALA A 11 11.91 1.03 10.72
CA ALA A 11 12.95 1.13 9.70
C ALA A 11 14.12 0.15 9.95
N THR A 12 14.38 -0.28 11.21
CA THR A 12 15.41 -1.29 11.49
C THR A 12 15.05 -2.71 11.01
N ILE A 13 13.79 -2.95 10.63
CA ILE A 13 13.37 -4.22 10.02
C ILE A 13 13.70 -4.23 8.51
N GLU A 14 14.08 -3.06 7.97
CA GLU A 14 14.38 -2.85 6.55
C GLU A 14 13.24 -3.32 5.62
N PRO A 15 12.02 -2.73 5.76
CA PRO A 15 10.97 -2.96 4.78
C PRO A 15 11.33 -2.25 3.47
N ASP A 16 10.84 -2.74 2.32
CA ASP A 16 11.06 -2.08 1.03
C ASP A 16 10.33 -0.72 0.98
N TYR A 17 9.16 -0.64 1.61
CA TYR A 17 8.30 0.55 1.63
C TYR A 17 7.83 0.90 3.04
N LEU A 18 7.71 2.21 3.33
CA LEU A 18 7.02 2.74 4.51
C LEU A 18 5.92 3.71 4.10
N GLY A 19 4.66 3.38 4.43
CA GLY A 19 3.48 4.16 4.10
C GLY A 19 3.17 5.26 5.13
N PHE A 20 2.84 6.46 4.62
CA PHE A 20 2.46 7.66 5.38
C PHE A 20 1.13 8.19 4.84
N ILE A 21 0.07 8.19 5.65
CA ILE A 21 -1.28 8.55 5.20
C ILE A 21 -1.50 10.04 5.38
N PHE A 22 -1.77 10.76 4.27
CA PHE A 22 -2.05 12.20 4.21
C PHE A 22 -3.55 12.50 4.01
N PHE A 23 -4.42 11.56 4.36
CA PHE A 23 -5.86 11.74 4.36
C PHE A 23 -6.34 12.09 5.78
N GLU A 24 -6.88 13.30 5.98
CA GLU A 24 -7.30 13.81 7.29
C GLU A 24 -8.41 13.00 7.95
N GLY A 25 -9.27 12.36 7.15
CA GLY A 25 -10.31 11.45 7.65
C GLY A 25 -9.79 10.15 8.26
N SER A 26 -8.48 9.87 8.15
CA SER A 26 -7.88 8.66 8.70
C SER A 26 -7.38 8.87 10.13
N SER A 27 -7.69 7.91 11.02
CA SER A 27 -7.08 7.84 12.36
C SER A 27 -5.55 7.69 12.33
N ARG A 28 -4.98 7.41 11.13
CA ARG A 28 -3.54 7.24 10.87
C ARG A 28 -2.91 8.43 10.17
N HIS A 29 -3.64 9.54 10.02
CA HIS A 29 -3.17 10.74 9.34
C HIS A 29 -1.84 11.25 9.93
N VAL A 30 -0.92 11.63 9.04
CA VAL A 30 0.38 12.21 9.36
C VAL A 30 0.33 13.71 9.25
N SER A 31 0.56 14.40 10.37
CA SER A 31 0.67 15.87 10.46
C SER A 31 2.03 16.34 11.00
N ALA A 32 2.88 15.42 11.43
CA ALA A 32 4.20 15.72 11.99
C ALA A 32 5.32 15.40 11.00
N SER A 33 6.57 15.78 11.35
CA SER A 33 7.76 15.43 10.58
C SER A 33 7.97 13.92 10.48
N ILE A 34 8.47 13.46 9.34
CA ILE A 34 8.90 12.08 9.12
C ILE A 34 10.43 12.05 9.29
N PRO A 35 10.97 11.21 10.18
CA PRO A 35 12.41 11.11 10.35
C PRO A 35 13.11 10.56 9.10
N THR A 36 14.38 10.89 8.96
CA THR A 36 15.22 10.27 7.93
C THR A 36 15.33 8.76 8.20
N VAL A 37 15.09 7.97 7.17
CA VAL A 37 15.26 6.52 7.14
C VAL A 37 16.31 6.13 6.10
N SER A 38 16.74 4.87 6.09
CA SER A 38 17.68 4.37 5.05
C SER A 38 17.17 4.68 3.64
N ALA A 39 18.09 5.03 2.74
CA ALA A 39 17.77 5.26 1.33
C ALA A 39 17.27 3.97 0.60
N SER A 40 17.50 2.80 1.19
CA SER A 40 16.95 1.52 0.71
C SER A 40 15.44 1.40 0.94
N ILE A 41 14.86 2.22 1.83
CA ILE A 41 13.44 2.18 2.18
C ILE A 41 12.71 3.31 1.45
N LYS A 42 11.79 2.97 0.57
CA LYS A 42 10.98 3.96 -0.14
C LYS A 42 9.85 4.49 0.76
N LYS A 43 9.75 5.81 0.86
CA LYS A 43 8.64 6.49 1.55
C LYS A 43 7.47 6.64 0.58
N VAL A 44 6.31 6.09 0.96
CA VAL A 44 5.07 6.13 0.18
C VAL A 44 4.09 7.11 0.83
N GLY A 45 3.67 8.13 0.10
CA GLY A 45 2.55 8.97 0.52
C GLY A 45 1.22 8.35 0.08
N VAL A 46 0.30 8.16 1.03
CA VAL A 46 -1.04 7.62 0.74
C VAL A 46 -2.06 8.75 0.75
N PHE A 47 -2.76 8.92 -0.38
CA PHE A 47 -3.71 9.99 -0.62
C PHE A 47 -5.08 9.45 -1.01
N VAL A 48 -6.13 10.19 -0.71
CA VAL A 48 -7.52 9.88 -1.10
C VAL A 48 -8.13 11.16 -1.69
N ASN A 49 -8.28 11.20 -3.00
CA ASN A 49 -8.85 12.32 -3.76
C ASN A 49 -8.20 13.69 -3.41
N ALA A 50 -6.90 13.70 -3.11
CA ALA A 50 -6.17 14.93 -2.84
C ALA A 50 -5.91 15.70 -4.14
N SER A 51 -5.76 17.04 -4.04
CA SER A 51 -5.39 17.86 -5.19
C SER A 51 -3.94 17.59 -5.63
N TYR A 52 -3.65 17.83 -6.90
CA TYR A 52 -2.30 17.73 -7.46
C TYR A 52 -1.29 18.55 -6.63
N ASP A 53 -1.61 19.81 -6.33
CA ASP A 53 -0.72 20.69 -5.57
C ASP A 53 -0.44 20.17 -4.17
N THR A 54 -1.45 19.59 -3.49
CA THR A 54 -1.28 18.96 -2.19
C THR A 54 -0.33 17.77 -2.26
N ILE A 55 -0.47 16.92 -3.28
CA ILE A 55 0.41 15.75 -3.43
C ILE A 55 1.85 16.22 -3.69
N VAL A 56 2.05 17.17 -4.61
CA VAL A 56 3.37 17.73 -4.94
C VAL A 56 4.02 18.39 -3.72
N GLU A 57 3.26 19.16 -2.93
CA GLU A 57 3.75 19.74 -1.68
C GLU A 57 4.26 18.66 -0.72
N LYS A 58 3.47 17.59 -0.50
CA LYS A 58 3.85 16.50 0.41
C LYS A 58 5.02 15.68 -0.14
N MET A 59 5.06 15.43 -1.45
CA MET A 59 6.20 14.78 -2.11
C MET A 59 7.51 15.52 -1.80
N ASN A 60 7.52 16.84 -2.00
CA ASN A 60 8.70 17.68 -1.77
C ASN A 60 9.05 17.78 -0.28
N THR A 61 8.06 18.03 0.59
CA THR A 61 8.26 18.22 2.03
C THR A 61 8.83 16.97 2.70
N TYR A 62 8.30 15.81 2.33
CA TYR A 62 8.67 14.53 2.97
C TYR A 62 9.63 13.70 2.11
N GLN A 63 10.00 14.20 0.93
CA GLN A 63 10.86 13.47 -0.02
C GLN A 63 10.32 12.06 -0.29
N LEU A 64 9.08 11.99 -0.78
CA LEU A 64 8.43 10.72 -1.09
C LEU A 64 8.98 10.15 -2.40
N GLN A 65 9.19 8.83 -2.45
CA GLN A 65 9.61 8.10 -3.64
C GLN A 65 8.43 7.43 -4.37
N ALA A 66 7.30 7.28 -3.67
CA ALA A 66 6.09 6.72 -4.25
C ALA A 66 4.84 7.44 -3.76
N VAL A 67 3.81 7.47 -4.59
CA VAL A 67 2.48 8.02 -4.31
C VAL A 67 1.46 6.91 -4.47
N GLN A 68 0.74 6.58 -3.39
CA GLN A 68 -0.38 5.64 -3.41
C GLN A 68 -1.70 6.41 -3.49
N LEU A 69 -2.43 6.19 -4.57
CA LEU A 69 -3.72 6.83 -4.87
C LEU A 69 -4.85 5.88 -4.47
N HIS A 70 -5.46 6.14 -3.33
CA HIS A 70 -6.42 5.26 -2.67
C HIS A 70 -7.88 5.74 -2.80
N GLY A 71 -8.14 6.74 -3.61
CA GLY A 71 -9.45 7.28 -3.91
C GLY A 71 -9.93 6.90 -5.32
N GLU A 72 -10.70 7.82 -5.92
CA GLU A 72 -11.27 7.68 -7.27
C GLU A 72 -10.48 8.52 -8.31
N GLU A 73 -9.16 8.64 -8.11
CA GLU A 73 -8.29 9.39 -9.00
C GLU A 73 -8.32 8.80 -10.42
N THR A 74 -8.50 9.68 -11.43
CA THR A 74 -8.64 9.28 -12.83
C THR A 74 -7.29 8.89 -13.46
N PRO A 75 -7.29 8.19 -14.61
CA PRO A 75 -6.06 7.89 -15.36
C PRO A 75 -5.28 9.16 -15.74
N GLU A 76 -5.98 10.24 -16.14
CA GLU A 76 -5.36 11.53 -16.50
C GLU A 76 -4.66 12.15 -15.28
N PHE A 77 -5.26 12.02 -14.09
CA PHE A 77 -4.65 12.50 -12.86
C PHE A 77 -3.40 11.67 -12.53
N CYS A 78 -3.47 10.34 -12.66
CA CYS A 78 -2.30 9.46 -12.49
C CYS A 78 -1.19 9.84 -13.48
N GLN A 79 -1.51 10.07 -14.74
CA GLN A 79 -0.55 10.49 -15.77
C GLN A 79 0.16 11.79 -15.39
N SER A 80 -0.57 12.78 -14.86
CA SER A 80 0.02 14.06 -14.46
C SER A 80 1.06 13.92 -13.35
N LEU A 81 0.84 13.01 -12.42
CA LEU A 81 1.79 12.70 -11.34
C LEU A 81 2.95 11.82 -11.82
N HIS A 82 2.70 10.86 -12.71
CA HIS A 82 3.72 9.99 -13.26
C HIS A 82 4.84 10.76 -13.99
N MET A 83 4.50 11.90 -14.61
CA MET A 83 5.47 12.80 -15.23
C MET A 83 6.48 13.42 -14.25
N LEU A 84 6.25 13.32 -12.93
CA LEU A 84 7.16 13.83 -11.90
C LEU A 84 8.26 12.83 -11.50
N ASN A 85 8.39 11.70 -12.19
CA ASN A 85 9.34 10.62 -11.89
C ASN A 85 9.20 10.07 -10.46
N VAL A 86 7.97 9.95 -9.97
CA VAL A 86 7.60 9.29 -8.73
C VAL A 86 6.86 8.00 -9.05
N GLU A 87 7.05 6.94 -8.29
CA GLU A 87 6.28 5.71 -8.48
C GLU A 87 4.80 5.93 -8.16
N ILE A 88 3.92 5.55 -9.07
CA ILE A 88 2.47 5.66 -8.89
C ILE A 88 1.89 4.28 -8.60
N ILE A 89 1.26 4.15 -7.42
CA ILE A 89 0.56 2.94 -6.98
C ILE A 89 -0.94 3.25 -6.96
N LYS A 90 -1.71 2.68 -7.90
CA LYS A 90 -3.17 2.88 -7.91
C LYS A 90 -3.87 1.75 -7.17
N VAL A 91 -4.70 2.11 -6.21
CA VAL A 91 -5.45 1.16 -5.38
C VAL A 91 -6.78 0.81 -6.03
N PHE A 92 -7.08 -0.49 -6.03
CA PHE A 92 -8.38 -1.06 -6.42
C PHE A 92 -8.92 -1.91 -5.28
N SER A 93 -10.16 -1.63 -4.87
CA SER A 93 -10.81 -2.37 -3.80
C SER A 93 -11.51 -3.62 -4.36
N ILE A 94 -11.14 -4.79 -3.86
CA ILE A 94 -11.69 -6.09 -4.25
C ILE A 94 -12.61 -6.64 -3.15
N LYS A 95 -13.67 -7.31 -3.59
CA LYS A 95 -14.49 -8.22 -2.79
C LYS A 95 -14.23 -9.67 -3.23
N ASN A 96 -15.31 -10.46 -3.37
CA ASN A 96 -15.25 -11.83 -3.87
C ASN A 96 -15.09 -11.91 -5.39
N GLU A 97 -15.35 -10.81 -6.10
CA GLU A 97 -15.23 -10.68 -7.54
C GLU A 97 -14.64 -9.31 -7.88
N PHE A 98 -13.96 -9.20 -9.02
CA PHE A 98 -13.42 -7.96 -9.53
C PHE A 98 -13.52 -7.91 -11.05
N ASN A 99 -13.95 -6.78 -11.60
CA ASN A 99 -13.91 -6.53 -13.03
C ASN A 99 -12.54 -5.97 -13.42
N PHE A 100 -11.69 -6.80 -14.01
CA PHE A 100 -10.34 -6.45 -14.42
C PHE A 100 -10.27 -5.46 -15.59
N ASP A 101 -11.35 -5.23 -16.33
CA ASP A 101 -11.40 -4.21 -17.39
C ASP A 101 -11.17 -2.79 -16.83
N LEU A 102 -11.47 -2.59 -15.54
CA LEU A 102 -11.21 -1.33 -14.84
C LEU A 102 -9.73 -0.97 -14.76
N LEU A 103 -8.82 -1.92 -14.94
CA LEU A 103 -7.37 -1.68 -14.89
C LEU A 103 -6.84 -1.08 -16.19
N SER A 104 -7.48 -1.40 -17.33
CA SER A 104 -6.99 -1.05 -18.66
C SER A 104 -6.62 0.43 -18.83
N PRO A 105 -7.42 1.42 -18.37
CA PRO A 105 -7.05 2.83 -18.50
C PRO A 105 -5.83 3.25 -17.68
N TYR A 106 -5.45 2.45 -16.67
CA TYR A 106 -4.34 2.75 -15.75
C TYR A 106 -3.03 2.04 -16.10
N GLU A 107 -3.05 1.14 -17.10
CA GLU A 107 -1.89 0.31 -17.46
C GLU A 107 -0.63 1.10 -17.84
N THR A 108 -0.79 2.24 -18.48
CA THR A 108 0.34 3.05 -18.97
C THR A 108 0.70 4.22 -18.07
N VAL A 109 -0.15 4.50 -17.05
CA VAL A 109 -0.05 5.72 -16.23
C VAL A 109 0.25 5.45 -14.74
N CYS A 110 0.38 4.18 -14.37
CA CYS A 110 0.78 3.75 -13.04
C CYS A 110 1.93 2.74 -13.14
N ASP A 111 2.78 2.68 -12.12
CA ASP A 111 3.88 1.70 -12.04
C ASP A 111 3.40 0.39 -11.43
N PHE A 112 2.49 0.51 -10.45
CA PHE A 112 1.94 -0.62 -9.71
C PHE A 112 0.44 -0.48 -9.53
N PHE A 113 -0.24 -1.62 -9.46
CA PHE A 113 -1.56 -1.70 -8.85
C PHE A 113 -1.43 -2.12 -7.38
N LEU A 114 -2.45 -1.83 -6.58
CA LEU A 114 -2.58 -2.38 -5.23
C LEU A 114 -4.01 -2.90 -5.08
N PHE A 115 -4.14 -4.16 -4.72
CA PHE A 115 -5.43 -4.79 -4.47
C PHE A 115 -5.70 -4.86 -2.97
N ASP A 116 -6.67 -4.07 -2.52
CA ASP A 116 -7.08 -3.97 -1.12
C ASP A 116 -8.46 -4.57 -0.90
N THR A 117 -8.70 -5.12 0.27
CA THR A 117 -10.01 -5.68 0.64
C THR A 117 -11.07 -4.58 0.75
N LYS A 118 -12.14 -4.68 -0.03
CA LYS A 118 -13.29 -3.77 0.07
C LYS A 118 -14.12 -4.07 1.30
N GLY A 119 -13.97 -3.26 2.34
CA GLY A 119 -14.78 -3.32 3.54
C GLY A 119 -15.62 -2.06 3.77
N PRO A 120 -16.42 -2.00 4.84
CA PRO A 120 -17.22 -0.85 5.19
C PRO A 120 -16.40 0.36 5.66
N LEU A 121 -15.13 0.13 6.04
CA LEU A 121 -14.22 1.18 6.49
C LEU A 121 -13.18 1.51 5.42
N ALA A 122 -12.76 2.77 5.36
CA ALA A 122 -11.61 3.20 4.55
C ALA A 122 -10.29 2.68 5.17
N GLY A 123 -10.02 1.39 4.99
CA GLY A 123 -8.88 0.66 5.54
C GLY A 123 -9.13 0.05 6.93
N GLY A 124 -8.35 -0.97 7.27
CA GLY A 124 -8.39 -1.64 8.58
C GLY A 124 -9.63 -2.51 8.84
N ASN A 125 -10.19 -3.12 7.80
CA ASN A 125 -11.37 -3.98 7.90
C ASN A 125 -11.12 -5.33 8.61
N GLY A 126 -9.86 -5.74 8.75
CA GLY A 126 -9.45 -6.89 9.57
C GLY A 126 -9.71 -8.27 8.95
N TYR A 127 -10.12 -8.34 7.67
CA TYR A 127 -10.27 -9.61 6.93
C TYR A 127 -9.71 -9.45 5.50
N CYS A 128 -9.31 -10.56 4.89
CA CYS A 128 -8.80 -10.62 3.53
C CYS A 128 -9.93 -10.96 2.54
N PHE A 129 -9.84 -10.44 1.30
CA PHE A 129 -10.64 -10.96 0.20
C PHE A 129 -10.09 -12.33 -0.25
N ASN A 130 -10.86 -13.04 -1.06
CA ASN A 130 -10.38 -14.33 -1.61
C ASN A 130 -9.32 -14.07 -2.69
N TRP A 131 -8.06 -14.33 -2.41
CA TRP A 131 -6.91 -14.06 -3.30
C TRP A 131 -6.94 -14.90 -4.58
N SER A 132 -7.71 -16.00 -4.65
CA SER A 132 -7.88 -16.76 -5.91
C SER A 132 -8.54 -15.94 -7.04
N VAL A 133 -9.20 -14.82 -6.71
CA VAL A 133 -9.69 -13.87 -7.71
C VAL A 133 -8.55 -13.35 -8.61
N LEU A 134 -7.35 -13.20 -8.06
CA LEU A 134 -6.16 -12.73 -8.76
C LEU A 134 -5.55 -13.77 -9.73
N GLU A 135 -6.00 -15.03 -9.71
CA GLU A 135 -5.63 -16.01 -10.74
C GLU A 135 -6.13 -15.61 -12.14
N LYS A 136 -7.17 -14.78 -12.18
CA LYS A 136 -7.73 -14.22 -13.42
C LYS A 136 -7.10 -12.86 -13.80
N TYR A 137 -6.09 -12.41 -13.08
CA TYR A 137 -5.42 -11.13 -13.35
C TYR A 137 -4.81 -11.12 -14.75
N PRO A 138 -5.28 -10.24 -15.67
CA PRO A 138 -4.95 -10.36 -17.09
C PRO A 138 -3.69 -9.58 -17.50
N SER A 139 -3.10 -8.82 -16.56
CA SER A 139 -1.98 -7.92 -16.82
C SER A 139 -0.65 -8.51 -16.34
N SER A 140 0.44 -8.03 -16.93
CA SER A 140 1.80 -8.27 -16.44
C SER A 140 2.32 -7.17 -15.52
N LYS A 141 1.51 -6.14 -15.23
CA LYS A 141 1.87 -5.05 -14.32
C LYS A 141 2.06 -5.59 -12.92
N PRO A 142 3.18 -5.29 -12.23
CA PRO A 142 3.37 -5.73 -10.86
C PRO A 142 2.35 -5.08 -9.92
N TYR A 143 1.97 -5.82 -8.87
CA TYR A 143 0.99 -5.34 -7.91
C TYR A 143 1.36 -5.63 -6.46
N PHE A 144 0.77 -4.86 -5.56
CA PHE A 144 0.81 -5.07 -4.12
C PHE A 144 -0.45 -5.83 -3.68
N LEU A 145 -0.27 -6.82 -2.83
CA LEU A 145 -1.35 -7.52 -2.15
C LEU A 145 -1.58 -6.87 -0.79
N SER A 146 -2.80 -6.38 -0.53
CA SER A 146 -3.18 -5.69 0.70
C SER A 146 -4.52 -6.17 1.25
N GLY A 147 -4.91 -5.65 2.41
CA GLY A 147 -6.23 -5.84 3.00
C GLY A 147 -6.30 -6.96 4.04
N GLY A 148 -6.22 -6.58 5.33
CA GLY A 148 -6.48 -7.46 6.46
C GLY A 148 -5.40 -8.51 6.75
N ILE A 149 -4.29 -8.49 6.04
CA ILE A 149 -3.22 -9.49 6.16
C ILE A 149 -2.58 -9.44 7.56
N GLY A 150 -2.51 -10.60 8.22
CA GLY A 150 -1.93 -10.80 9.55
C GLY A 150 -1.21 -12.13 9.67
N LEU A 151 -0.73 -12.45 10.87
CA LEU A 151 -0.07 -13.73 11.14
C LEU A 151 -0.98 -14.96 10.94
N GLU A 152 -2.28 -14.78 11.11
CA GLU A 152 -3.30 -15.80 10.87
C GLU A 152 -3.45 -16.18 9.40
N ASN A 153 -2.92 -15.36 8.49
CA ASN A 153 -3.00 -15.61 7.06
C ASN A 153 -1.72 -16.26 6.48
N LEU A 154 -0.77 -16.68 7.30
CA LEU A 154 0.52 -17.22 6.81
C LEU A 154 0.33 -18.44 5.91
N ASP A 155 -0.54 -19.37 6.27
CA ASP A 155 -0.81 -20.56 5.45
C ASP A 155 -1.40 -20.15 4.09
N GLN A 156 -2.37 -19.22 4.09
CA GLN A 156 -2.93 -18.67 2.86
C GLN A 156 -1.87 -17.94 2.00
N LEU A 157 -0.94 -17.21 2.63
CA LEU A 157 0.16 -16.54 1.92
C LEU A 157 1.11 -17.57 1.29
N GLN A 158 1.39 -18.69 1.95
CA GLN A 158 2.19 -19.76 1.36
C GLN A 158 1.47 -20.42 0.17
N GLU A 159 0.16 -20.67 0.27
CA GLU A 159 -0.65 -21.16 -0.84
C GLU A 159 -0.65 -20.14 -1.99
N PHE A 160 -0.88 -18.87 -1.70
CA PHE A 160 -0.84 -17.77 -2.67
C PHE A 160 0.51 -17.70 -3.39
N LYS A 161 1.64 -17.75 -2.68
CA LYS A 161 3.00 -17.72 -3.27
C LYS A 161 3.23 -18.84 -4.29
N ASN A 162 2.56 -19.98 -4.12
CA ASN A 162 2.65 -21.13 -5.01
C ASN A 162 1.58 -21.12 -6.12
N SER A 163 0.69 -20.15 -6.14
CA SER A 163 -0.40 -20.02 -7.11
C SER A 163 0.00 -19.14 -8.32
N PRO A 164 -0.68 -19.27 -9.47
CA PRO A 164 -0.51 -18.37 -10.60
C PRO A 164 -0.77 -16.90 -10.23
N ALA A 165 -1.61 -16.63 -9.24
CA ALA A 165 -1.92 -15.29 -8.76
C ALA A 165 -0.67 -14.52 -8.30
N ALA A 166 0.34 -15.21 -7.73
CA ALA A 166 1.54 -14.56 -7.22
C ALA A 166 2.55 -14.13 -8.31
N THR A 167 2.35 -14.52 -9.57
CA THR A 167 3.32 -14.29 -10.66
C THR A 167 3.77 -12.82 -10.77
N TYR A 168 2.84 -11.89 -10.59
CA TYR A 168 3.10 -10.45 -10.66
C TYR A 168 2.95 -9.74 -9.30
N CYS A 169 2.85 -10.51 -8.21
CA CYS A 169 2.83 -9.92 -6.86
C CYS A 169 4.22 -9.38 -6.51
N HIS A 170 4.33 -8.07 -6.43
CA HIS A 170 5.59 -7.37 -6.12
C HIS A 170 5.89 -7.36 -4.63
N ALA A 171 4.87 -7.08 -3.80
CA ALA A 171 5.01 -7.01 -2.35
C ALA A 171 3.67 -7.25 -1.63
N VAL A 172 3.78 -7.55 -0.35
CA VAL A 172 2.63 -7.64 0.57
C VAL A 172 2.59 -6.38 1.42
N ASP A 173 1.46 -5.67 1.39
CA ASP A 173 1.21 -4.48 2.21
C ASP A 173 0.46 -4.87 3.49
N VAL A 174 1.04 -4.57 4.64
CA VAL A 174 0.48 -4.89 5.96
C VAL A 174 0.24 -3.63 6.79
N ASN A 175 -0.90 -3.55 7.46
CA ASN A 175 -1.25 -2.35 8.21
C ASN A 175 -1.87 -2.68 9.58
N SER A 176 -3.20 -2.74 9.71
CA SER A 176 -3.93 -2.74 10.98
C SER A 176 -3.63 -3.93 11.88
N GLN A 177 -3.40 -5.12 11.30
CA GLN A 177 -3.10 -6.36 12.03
C GLN A 177 -1.75 -6.31 12.77
N PHE A 178 -0.90 -5.37 12.42
CA PHE A 178 0.42 -5.14 13.03
C PHE A 178 0.48 -3.83 13.82
N GLU A 179 -0.64 -3.38 14.37
CA GLU A 179 -0.70 -2.15 15.16
C GLU A 179 -1.05 -2.40 16.63
N MET A 180 -0.30 -1.78 17.53
CA MET A 180 -0.65 -1.68 18.96
C MET A 180 -1.73 -0.61 19.19
N ALA A 181 -1.77 0.40 18.34
CA ALA A 181 -2.76 1.47 18.27
C ALA A 181 -2.70 2.08 16.86
N PRO A 182 -3.71 2.82 16.38
CA PRO A 182 -3.69 3.44 15.06
C PRO A 182 -2.39 4.20 14.77
N ALA A 183 -1.74 3.86 13.66
CA ALA A 183 -0.44 4.36 13.22
C ALA A 183 0.79 3.99 14.08
N LYS A 184 0.64 3.13 15.10
CA LYS A 184 1.74 2.64 15.95
C LYS A 184 1.94 1.14 15.74
N LYS A 185 2.92 0.77 14.93
CA LYS A 185 3.22 -0.63 14.59
C LYS A 185 3.87 -1.39 15.76
N ASP A 186 3.52 -2.68 15.89
CA ASP A 186 4.23 -3.63 16.74
C ASP A 186 5.44 -4.18 15.98
N LYS A 187 6.64 -3.75 16.40
CA LYS A 187 7.89 -4.17 15.78
C LYS A 187 8.10 -5.68 15.86
N LYS A 188 7.85 -6.27 17.03
CA LYS A 188 8.09 -7.72 17.24
C LYS A 188 7.18 -8.57 16.36
N LEU A 189 5.93 -8.12 16.20
CA LEU A 189 4.96 -8.81 15.35
C LEU A 189 5.39 -8.75 13.88
N LEU A 190 5.86 -7.59 13.42
CA LEU A 190 6.39 -7.42 12.06
C LEU A 190 7.68 -8.20 11.80
N GLU A 191 8.61 -8.23 12.76
CA GLU A 191 9.83 -9.05 12.66
C GLU A 191 9.47 -10.54 12.51
N LYS A 192 8.54 -11.02 13.34
CA LYS A 192 8.05 -12.40 13.26
C LYS A 192 7.43 -12.68 11.89
N PHE A 193 6.57 -11.80 11.40
CA PHE A 193 5.93 -11.94 10.08
C PHE A 193 6.96 -11.99 8.95
N LYS A 194 7.91 -11.04 8.93
CA LYS A 194 8.98 -10.98 7.92
C LYS A 194 9.84 -12.25 7.90
N HIS A 195 10.07 -12.86 9.07
CA HIS A 195 10.86 -14.09 9.17
C HIS A 195 10.11 -15.33 8.65
N LEU A 196 8.78 -15.30 8.66
CA LEU A 196 7.92 -16.43 8.26
C LEU A 196 7.43 -16.31 6.80
N LEU A 197 7.62 -15.16 6.15
CA LEU A 197 7.32 -14.89 4.74
C LEU A 197 8.39 -15.53 3.84
#